data_3a84ac9d22519547e34e825545af8efb
#
_entry.id   3a84ac9d22519547e34e825545af8efb
#
_cell.length_a   1.000
_cell.length_b   1.000
_cell.length_c   1.000
_cell.angle_alpha   90.00
_cell.angle_beta   90.00
_cell.angle_gamma   90.00
#
_symmetry.space_group_name_H-M   'P 1'
#
loop_
_entity.id
_entity.type
_entity.pdbx_description
1 polymer ?
#
loop_
_entity_poly.entity_id
_entity_poly.type
_entity_poly.pdbx_seq_one_letter_code
_entity_poly.pdbx_strand_id
1 'polypeptide(L)'
;LNNVVTEAKEIPESAKTDLLIALITLKYTQSNSVCYALDGQAIGIGAGQQSRVHCTRLAGQKADNWYLRQSPKVLNLPFRTDVKRADRDNAIDVYIGEESEDLLRDGSWERVFTVKPEAFTREEKRQWLDTLHGVSLASDAFFPFGDNIERARKSGVSYIAEPGGSIRD
;
A
#
# COMPACT_ATOMS: atom_id res chain seq x y z
N LEU A 1 17.02 5.52 14.85
CA LEU A 1 16.83 4.06 14.78
C LEU A 1 17.74 3.29 15.76
N ASN A 2 18.03 3.90 16.93
CA ASN A 2 18.97 3.31 17.87
C ASN A 2 18.29 2.47 18.98
N ASN A 3 16.96 2.55 19.07
CA ASN A 3 16.20 1.81 20.08
C ASN A 3 15.26 0.80 19.40
N VAL A 4 15.59 -0.49 19.53
CA VAL A 4 14.79 -1.61 19.00
C VAL A 4 14.12 -2.30 20.17
N VAL A 5 12.81 -2.14 20.29
CA VAL A 5 12.01 -2.63 21.43
C VAL A 5 11.20 -3.89 21.13
N THR A 6 11.25 -4.40 19.90
CA THR A 6 10.55 -5.60 19.47
C THR A 6 11.39 -6.87 19.61
N GLU A 7 10.78 -8.04 19.35
CA GLU A 7 11.47 -9.33 19.38
C GLU A 7 12.61 -9.41 18.35
N ALA A 8 12.40 -8.85 17.16
CA ALA A 8 13.45 -8.76 16.14
C ALA A 8 14.45 -7.67 16.50
N LYS A 9 15.58 -8.02 17.07
CA LYS A 9 16.60 -7.08 17.52
C LYS A 9 17.50 -6.53 16.43
N GLU A 10 17.56 -7.22 15.29
CA GLU A 10 18.36 -6.80 14.15
C GLU A 10 17.45 -6.29 13.03
N ILE A 11 17.78 -5.12 12.48
CA ILE A 11 17.10 -4.52 11.35
C ILE A 11 18.07 -4.54 10.17
N PRO A 12 17.71 -5.20 9.04
CA PRO A 12 18.55 -5.18 7.83
C PRO A 12 18.81 -3.74 7.33
N GLU A 13 19.93 -3.51 6.68
CA GLU A 13 20.28 -2.19 6.13
C GLU A 13 19.24 -1.66 5.13
N SER A 14 18.68 -2.55 4.29
CA SER A 14 17.59 -2.19 3.37
C SER A 14 16.36 -1.67 4.12
N ALA A 15 15.98 -2.30 5.22
CA ALA A 15 14.87 -1.86 6.06
C ALA A 15 15.18 -0.54 6.78
N LYS A 16 16.41 -0.33 7.23
CA LYS A 16 16.84 0.96 7.80
C LYS A 16 16.71 2.09 6.80
N THR A 17 17.12 1.86 5.56
CA THR A 17 16.96 2.83 4.46
C THR A 17 15.47 3.15 4.23
N ASP A 18 14.63 2.14 4.17
CA ASP A 18 13.19 2.31 3.96
C ASP A 18 12.54 3.04 5.14
N LEU A 19 12.91 2.72 6.37
CA LEU A 19 12.44 3.45 7.56
C LEU A 19 12.85 4.92 7.54
N LEU A 20 14.07 5.22 7.12
CA LEU A 20 14.54 6.60 6.98
C LEU A 20 13.76 7.35 5.90
N ILE A 21 13.51 6.74 4.77
CA ILE A 21 12.68 7.32 3.69
C ILE A 21 11.27 7.61 4.20
N ALA A 22 10.65 6.67 4.91
CA ALA A 22 9.34 6.86 5.50
C ALA A 22 9.33 8.02 6.51
N LEU A 23 10.31 8.09 7.41
CA LEU A 23 10.43 9.17 8.39
C LEU A 23 10.66 10.54 7.74
N ILE A 24 11.51 10.62 6.72
CA ILE A 24 11.74 11.86 5.97
C ILE A 24 10.47 12.31 5.27
N THR A 25 9.75 11.39 4.65
CA THR A 25 8.47 11.68 3.98
C THR A 25 7.48 12.30 4.96
N LEU A 26 7.40 11.78 6.19
CA LEU A 26 6.47 12.28 7.20
C LEU A 26 6.79 13.70 7.69
N LYS A 27 8.03 14.17 7.57
CA LYS A 27 8.38 15.55 7.90
C LYS A 27 7.67 16.59 7.04
N TYR A 28 7.24 16.19 5.85
CA TYR A 28 6.60 17.07 4.87
C TYR A 28 5.11 16.81 4.75
N THR A 29 4.53 16.00 5.63
CA THR A 29 3.11 15.67 5.62
C THR A 29 2.40 16.20 6.86
N GLN A 30 1.10 16.46 6.71
CA GLN A 30 0.27 16.93 7.82
C GLN A 30 -0.15 15.75 8.69
N SER A 31 -0.05 15.92 10.03
CA SER A 31 -0.55 14.94 11.00
C SER A 31 -2.07 14.73 10.89
N ASN A 32 -2.62 13.59 11.22
CA ASN A 32 -1.93 12.34 11.48
C ASN A 32 -1.35 11.79 10.18
N SER A 33 -0.14 11.27 10.20
CA SER A 33 0.49 10.75 8.99
C SER A 33 1.21 9.42 9.22
N VAL A 34 1.14 8.56 8.20
CA VAL A 34 1.76 7.24 8.16
C VAL A 34 2.33 7.03 6.76
N CYS A 35 3.50 6.44 6.67
CA CYS A 35 4.15 6.11 5.41
C CYS A 35 4.63 4.67 5.40
N TYR A 36 4.28 3.93 4.35
CA TYR A 36 4.84 2.62 4.02
C TYR A 36 5.94 2.81 2.97
N ALA A 37 7.07 2.14 3.15
CA ALA A 37 8.20 2.20 2.24
C ALA A 37 8.77 0.81 1.96
N LEU A 38 9.25 0.62 0.74
CA LEU A 38 9.89 -0.62 0.29
C LEU A 38 10.87 -0.30 -0.85
N ASP A 39 12.01 -0.97 -0.86
CA ASP A 39 13.00 -0.87 -1.93
C ASP A 39 13.43 0.57 -2.25
N GLY A 40 13.59 1.38 -1.23
CA GLY A 40 14.06 2.75 -1.35
C GLY A 40 12.99 3.75 -1.82
N GLN A 41 11.70 3.43 -1.70
CA GLN A 41 10.63 4.33 -2.11
C GLN A 41 9.43 4.28 -1.16
N ALA A 42 8.71 5.40 -1.05
CA ALA A 42 7.43 5.45 -0.39
C ALA A 42 6.37 4.80 -1.29
N ILE A 43 5.66 3.79 -0.79
CA ILE A 43 4.66 3.05 -1.55
C ILE A 43 3.21 3.36 -1.13
N GLY A 44 3.02 3.95 0.04
CA GLY A 44 1.71 4.38 0.51
C GLY A 44 1.84 5.45 1.59
N ILE A 45 1.16 6.57 1.42
CA ILE A 45 1.16 7.68 2.36
C ILE A 45 -0.28 8.03 2.71
N GLY A 46 -0.58 8.09 4.00
CA GLY A 46 -1.79 8.66 4.55
C GLY A 46 -1.42 9.88 5.39
N ALA A 47 -2.08 11.01 5.17
CA ALA A 47 -1.78 12.26 5.86
C ALA A 47 -3.06 13.07 6.11
N GLY A 48 -3.02 13.95 7.12
CA GLY A 48 -4.12 14.84 7.42
C GLY A 48 -5.38 14.16 7.93
N GLN A 49 -5.30 12.94 8.41
CA GLN A 49 -6.44 12.17 8.88
C GLN A 49 -6.74 12.47 10.37
N GLN A 50 -8.01 12.41 10.72
CA GLN A 50 -8.44 12.68 12.11
C GLN A 50 -8.06 11.55 13.07
N SER A 51 -7.94 10.32 12.58
CA SER A 51 -7.54 9.18 13.41
C SER A 51 -6.36 8.41 12.80
N ARG A 52 -5.55 7.83 13.70
CA ARG A 52 -4.42 6.99 13.32
C ARG A 52 -4.86 5.74 12.57
N VAL A 53 -5.98 5.14 12.96
CA VAL A 53 -6.56 3.96 12.30
C VAL A 53 -6.91 4.27 10.84
N HIS A 54 -7.57 5.38 10.59
CA HIS A 54 -7.90 5.81 9.22
C HIS A 54 -6.64 6.08 8.41
N CYS A 55 -5.65 6.71 9.02
CA CYS A 55 -4.38 7.02 8.38
C CYS A 55 -3.65 5.75 7.94
N THR A 56 -3.56 4.77 8.83
CA THR A 56 -2.91 3.48 8.56
C THR A 56 -3.65 2.71 7.47
N ARG A 57 -4.98 2.70 7.50
CA ARG A 57 -5.80 2.06 6.46
C ARG A 57 -5.62 2.72 5.10
N LEU A 58 -5.67 4.04 5.04
CA LEU A 58 -5.50 4.79 3.79
C LEU A 58 -4.12 4.55 3.18
N ALA A 59 -3.07 4.69 3.97
CA ALA A 59 -1.71 4.44 3.53
C ALA A 59 -1.51 2.98 3.10
N GLY A 60 -2.06 2.04 3.86
CA GLY A 60 -2.02 0.61 3.55
C GLY A 60 -2.73 0.26 2.26
N GLN A 61 -3.90 0.85 2.01
CA GLN A 61 -4.63 0.65 0.76
C GLN A 61 -3.83 1.15 -0.45
N LYS A 62 -3.16 2.28 -0.31
CA LYS A 62 -2.28 2.79 -1.37
C LYS A 62 -1.09 1.86 -1.62
N ALA A 63 -0.49 1.34 -0.57
CA ALA A 63 0.60 0.36 -0.67
C ALA A 63 0.11 -0.95 -1.32
N ASP A 64 -1.06 -1.43 -0.94
CA ASP A 64 -1.68 -2.61 -1.55
C ASP A 64 -1.92 -2.39 -3.05
N ASN A 65 -2.47 -1.26 -3.44
CA ASN A 65 -2.72 -0.92 -4.85
C ASN A 65 -1.41 -0.84 -5.64
N TRP A 66 -0.37 -0.25 -5.06
CA TRP A 66 0.96 -0.23 -5.67
C TRP A 66 1.45 -1.64 -5.98
N TYR A 67 1.27 -2.59 -5.07
CA TYR A 67 1.69 -3.97 -5.26
C TYR A 67 0.78 -4.75 -6.21
N LEU A 68 -0.55 -4.57 -6.12
CA LEU A 68 -1.52 -5.20 -7.01
C LEU A 68 -1.29 -4.83 -8.48
N ARG A 69 -0.88 -3.59 -8.75
CA ARG A 69 -0.56 -3.13 -10.10
C ARG A 69 0.61 -3.91 -10.74
N GLN A 70 1.43 -4.57 -9.95
CA GLN A 70 2.58 -5.37 -10.39
C GLN A 70 2.23 -6.84 -10.58
N SER A 71 1.01 -7.27 -10.25
CA SER A 71 0.60 -8.65 -10.41
C SER A 71 0.57 -9.06 -11.88
N PRO A 72 0.83 -10.35 -12.20
CA PRO A 72 0.72 -10.84 -13.57
C PRO A 72 -0.66 -10.58 -14.18
N LYS A 73 -1.71 -10.64 -13.37
CA LYS A 73 -3.08 -10.41 -13.82
C LYS A 73 -3.29 -9.00 -14.36
N VAL A 74 -2.64 -8.00 -13.75
CA VAL A 74 -2.66 -6.61 -14.23
C VAL A 74 -1.69 -6.41 -15.39
N LEU A 75 -0.48 -6.94 -15.29
CA LEU A 75 0.55 -6.77 -16.33
C LEU A 75 0.15 -7.41 -17.67
N ASN A 76 -0.67 -8.46 -17.62
CA ASN A 76 -1.13 -9.19 -18.80
C ASN A 76 -2.52 -8.75 -19.30
N LEU A 77 -3.06 -7.64 -18.80
CA LEU A 77 -4.35 -7.12 -19.29
C LEU A 77 -4.26 -6.84 -20.80
N PRO A 78 -5.27 -7.32 -21.57
CA PRO A 78 -5.25 -7.23 -23.04
C PRO A 78 -5.70 -5.86 -23.54
N PHE A 79 -4.96 -4.82 -23.21
CA PHE A 79 -5.27 -3.46 -23.65
C PHE A 79 -5.22 -3.32 -25.16
N ARG A 80 -6.14 -2.55 -25.70
CA ARG A 80 -6.09 -2.09 -27.08
C ARG A 80 -4.90 -1.14 -27.28
N THR A 81 -4.28 -1.20 -28.43
CA THR A 81 -3.10 -0.37 -28.72
C THR A 81 -3.40 1.12 -28.84
N ASP A 82 -4.66 1.49 -29.10
CA ASP A 82 -5.12 2.87 -29.24
C ASP A 82 -5.54 3.54 -27.92
N VAL A 83 -5.48 2.81 -26.80
CA VAL A 83 -5.80 3.35 -25.47
C VAL A 83 -4.65 4.21 -24.95
N LYS A 84 -4.96 5.45 -24.59
CA LYS A 84 -3.98 6.39 -24.02
C LYS A 84 -3.53 5.95 -22.63
N ARG A 85 -2.31 6.36 -22.24
CA ARG A 85 -1.73 6.04 -20.95
C ARG A 85 -2.64 6.38 -19.77
N ALA A 86 -3.23 7.57 -19.76
CA ALA A 86 -4.13 8.01 -18.70
C ALA A 86 -5.36 7.09 -18.57
N ASP A 87 -5.93 6.68 -19.70
CA ASP A 87 -7.09 5.80 -19.72
C ASP A 87 -6.72 4.37 -19.27
N ARG A 88 -5.51 3.91 -19.61
CA ARG A 88 -4.98 2.64 -19.11
C ARG A 88 -4.80 2.66 -17.60
N ASP A 89 -4.21 3.73 -17.06
CA ASP A 89 -4.00 3.89 -15.62
C ASP A 89 -5.34 3.91 -14.86
N ASN A 90 -6.32 4.64 -15.38
CA ASN A 90 -7.67 4.67 -14.81
C ASN A 90 -8.35 3.28 -14.87
N ALA A 91 -8.22 2.58 -15.98
CA ALA A 91 -8.76 1.24 -16.13
C ALA A 91 -8.14 0.26 -15.13
N ILE A 92 -6.83 0.35 -14.91
CA ILE A 92 -6.15 -0.48 -13.90
C ILE A 92 -6.68 -0.17 -12.50
N ASP A 93 -6.85 1.10 -12.14
CA ASP A 93 -7.38 1.49 -10.83
C ASP A 93 -8.79 0.91 -10.60
N VAL A 94 -9.66 0.98 -11.61
CA VAL A 94 -11.00 0.37 -11.54
C VAL A 94 -10.91 -1.15 -11.47
N TYR A 95 -10.04 -1.76 -12.25
CA TYR A 95 -9.87 -3.22 -12.32
C TYR A 95 -9.44 -3.85 -10.98
N ILE A 96 -8.52 -3.20 -10.28
CA ILE A 96 -8.07 -3.66 -8.95
C ILE A 96 -9.00 -3.24 -7.82
N GLY A 97 -9.92 -2.31 -8.06
CA GLY A 97 -10.87 -1.81 -7.08
C GLY A 97 -12.07 -2.72 -6.86
N GLU A 98 -12.95 -2.31 -5.96
CA GLU A 98 -14.16 -3.07 -5.60
C GLU A 98 -15.27 -2.97 -6.66
N GLU A 99 -15.22 -1.95 -7.51
CA GLU A 99 -16.24 -1.67 -8.53
C GLU A 99 -15.78 -2.04 -9.94
N SER A 100 -14.99 -3.12 -10.06
CA SER A 100 -14.46 -3.57 -11.36
C SER A 100 -15.54 -3.94 -12.37
N GLU A 101 -16.75 -4.22 -11.92
CA GLU A 101 -17.92 -4.51 -12.79
C GLU A 101 -18.20 -3.35 -13.75
N ASP A 102 -17.96 -2.12 -13.33
CA ASP A 102 -18.15 -0.92 -14.19
C ASP A 102 -17.25 -0.94 -15.41
N LEU A 103 -16.06 -1.50 -15.27
CA LEU A 103 -15.12 -1.67 -16.38
C LEU A 103 -15.42 -2.90 -17.22
N LEU A 104 -15.83 -3.99 -16.57
CA LEU A 104 -15.93 -5.33 -17.19
C LEU A 104 -17.29 -5.64 -17.82
N ARG A 105 -18.30 -4.78 -17.60
CA ARG A 105 -19.61 -4.99 -18.22
C ARG A 105 -19.54 -4.81 -19.73
N ASP A 106 -20.47 -5.47 -20.43
CA ASP A 106 -20.61 -5.32 -21.86
C ASP A 106 -20.92 -3.87 -22.24
N GLY A 107 -20.28 -3.38 -23.29
CA GLY A 107 -20.33 -1.98 -23.70
C GLY A 107 -19.25 -1.10 -23.06
N SER A 108 -18.61 -1.55 -22.00
CA SER A 108 -17.51 -0.82 -21.34
C SER A 108 -16.15 -1.43 -21.63
N TRP A 109 -16.00 -2.75 -21.46
CA TRP A 109 -14.70 -3.38 -21.66
C TRP A 109 -14.16 -3.27 -23.09
N GLU A 110 -15.04 -3.23 -24.09
CA GLU A 110 -14.66 -3.14 -25.51
C GLU A 110 -13.93 -1.84 -25.85
N ARG A 111 -14.12 -0.81 -25.04
CA ARG A 111 -13.45 0.49 -25.24
C ARG A 111 -11.98 0.45 -24.88
N VAL A 112 -11.60 -0.50 -24.06
CA VAL A 112 -10.27 -0.54 -23.42
C VAL A 112 -9.50 -1.80 -23.78
N PHE A 113 -10.18 -2.94 -23.90
CA PHE A 113 -9.56 -4.26 -24.08
C PHE A 113 -9.90 -4.85 -25.46
N THR A 114 -9.00 -5.72 -25.93
CA THR A 114 -9.21 -6.51 -27.15
C THR A 114 -10.12 -7.71 -26.91
N VAL A 115 -10.06 -8.28 -25.70
CA VAL A 115 -10.94 -9.34 -25.22
C VAL A 115 -11.35 -9.01 -23.79
N LYS A 116 -12.49 -9.53 -23.35
CA LYS A 116 -12.96 -9.33 -21.98
C LYS A 116 -12.05 -10.05 -20.99
N PRO A 117 -11.34 -9.34 -20.11
CA PRO A 117 -10.54 -9.99 -19.06
C PRO A 117 -11.46 -10.53 -17.97
N GLU A 118 -10.99 -11.57 -17.27
CA GLU A 118 -11.62 -12.04 -16.05
C GLU A 118 -11.39 -11.04 -14.91
N ALA A 119 -12.35 -10.94 -14.00
CA ALA A 119 -12.23 -10.11 -12.82
C ALA A 119 -11.06 -10.55 -11.94
N PHE A 120 -10.43 -9.59 -11.28
CA PHE A 120 -9.45 -9.84 -10.24
C PHE A 120 -10.20 -10.03 -8.92
N THR A 121 -10.38 -11.28 -8.52
CA THR A 121 -11.19 -11.60 -7.34
C THR A 121 -10.50 -11.18 -6.04
N ARG A 122 -11.27 -11.01 -4.98
CA ARG A 122 -10.73 -10.73 -3.63
C ARG A 122 -9.73 -11.77 -3.18
N GLU A 123 -10.02 -13.05 -3.44
CA GLU A 123 -9.15 -14.17 -3.10
C GLU A 123 -7.82 -14.08 -3.85
N GLU A 124 -7.86 -13.85 -5.15
CA GLU A 124 -6.65 -13.69 -5.98
C GLU A 124 -5.81 -12.48 -5.54
N LYS A 125 -6.47 -11.35 -5.23
CA LYS A 125 -5.80 -10.17 -4.67
C LYS A 125 -5.12 -10.50 -3.34
N ARG A 126 -5.82 -11.20 -2.44
CA ARG A 126 -5.24 -11.59 -1.14
C ARG A 126 -4.06 -12.51 -1.29
N GLN A 127 -4.13 -13.48 -2.18
CA GLN A 127 -3.02 -14.38 -2.48
C GLN A 127 -1.79 -13.60 -2.97
N TRP A 128 -1.98 -12.62 -3.84
CA TRP A 128 -0.87 -11.80 -4.33
C TRP A 128 -0.31 -10.90 -3.22
N LEU A 129 -1.16 -10.25 -2.44
CA LEU A 129 -0.75 -9.40 -1.33
C LEU A 129 -0.02 -10.18 -0.24
N ASP A 130 -0.34 -11.45 -0.03
CA ASP A 130 0.35 -12.30 0.93
C ASP A 130 1.81 -12.60 0.54
N THR A 131 2.18 -12.37 -0.71
CA THR A 131 3.57 -12.46 -1.16
C THR A 131 4.38 -11.20 -0.83
N LEU A 132 3.74 -10.09 -0.50
CA LEU A 132 4.40 -8.86 -0.09
C LEU A 132 4.93 -8.98 1.33
N HIS A 133 6.20 -8.67 1.53
CA HIS A 133 6.87 -8.74 2.83
C HIS A 133 8.04 -7.75 2.89
N GLY A 134 8.57 -7.55 4.09
CA GLY A 134 9.72 -6.67 4.29
C GLY A 134 9.41 -5.19 4.16
N VAL A 135 8.13 -4.81 4.18
CA VAL A 135 7.71 -3.40 4.11
C VAL A 135 8.04 -2.71 5.43
N SER A 136 8.57 -1.51 5.34
CA SER A 136 8.83 -0.62 6.49
C SER A 136 7.72 0.41 6.60
N LEU A 137 7.29 0.67 7.84
CA LEU A 137 6.27 1.67 8.15
C LEU A 137 6.84 2.68 9.14
N ALA A 138 6.58 3.95 8.91
CA ALA A 138 6.81 5.01 9.89
C ALA A 138 5.50 5.74 10.21
N SER A 139 5.36 6.15 11.46
CA SER A 139 4.27 6.97 11.94
C SER A 139 4.82 8.24 12.57
N ASP A 140 4.12 9.36 12.42
CA ASP A 140 4.48 10.63 13.07
C ASP A 140 4.12 10.68 14.55
N ALA A 141 3.41 9.67 15.05
CA ALA A 141 3.10 9.48 16.46
C ALA A 141 2.98 8.00 16.79
N PHE A 142 2.93 7.70 18.07
CA PHE A 142 2.78 6.35 18.62
C PHE A 142 1.51 5.64 18.11
N PHE A 143 1.61 4.32 17.90
CA PHE A 143 0.47 3.46 17.60
C PHE A 143 -0.16 2.94 18.89
N PRO A 144 -1.25 3.56 19.38
CA PRO A 144 -1.81 3.20 20.68
C PRO A 144 -2.60 1.87 20.70
N PHE A 145 -2.91 1.30 19.54
CA PHE A 145 -3.79 0.14 19.44
C PHE A 145 -3.21 -0.96 18.53
N GLY A 146 -3.40 -2.21 18.94
CA GLY A 146 -3.00 -3.38 18.16
C GLY A 146 -3.63 -3.46 16.77
N ASP A 147 -4.81 -2.87 16.57
CA ASP A 147 -5.51 -2.82 15.29
C ASP A 147 -4.68 -2.19 14.17
N ASN A 148 -3.87 -1.17 14.50
CA ASN A 148 -2.97 -0.54 13.55
C ASN A 148 -1.87 -1.50 13.08
N ILE A 149 -1.34 -2.29 13.99
CA ILE A 149 -0.30 -3.28 13.72
C ILE A 149 -0.87 -4.41 12.85
N GLU A 150 -2.05 -4.91 13.20
CA GLU A 150 -2.74 -5.92 12.39
C GLU A 150 -3.03 -5.43 10.97
N ARG A 151 -3.49 -4.19 10.83
CA ARG A 151 -3.70 -3.61 9.49
C ARG A 151 -2.39 -3.49 8.71
N ALA A 152 -1.32 -3.07 9.37
CA ALA A 152 -0.01 -2.95 8.75
C ALA A 152 0.53 -4.32 8.28
N ARG A 153 0.34 -5.37 9.08
CA ARG A 153 0.76 -6.73 8.71
C ARG A 153 0.09 -7.23 7.42
N LYS A 154 -1.16 -6.89 7.19
CA LYS A 154 -1.88 -7.25 5.96
C LYS A 154 -1.26 -6.65 4.70
N SER A 155 -0.50 -5.58 4.83
CA SER A 155 0.25 -4.93 3.74
C SER A 155 1.74 -5.27 3.78
N GLY A 156 2.12 -6.38 4.39
CA GLY A 156 3.47 -6.92 4.38
C GLY A 156 4.47 -6.20 5.29
N VAL A 157 4.02 -5.40 6.25
CA VAL A 157 4.90 -4.66 7.16
C VAL A 157 5.64 -5.61 8.09
N SER A 158 6.96 -5.48 8.10
CA SER A 158 7.87 -6.23 8.98
C SER A 158 8.61 -5.33 9.96
N TYR A 159 8.71 -4.04 9.68
CA TYR A 159 9.47 -3.07 10.48
C TYR A 159 8.65 -1.79 10.68
N ILE A 160 8.64 -1.29 11.92
CA ILE A 160 7.89 -0.08 12.29
C ILE A 160 8.84 0.89 13.02
N ALA A 161 8.77 2.15 12.64
CA ALA A 161 9.39 3.26 13.36
C ALA A 161 8.32 4.26 13.81
N GLU A 162 8.38 4.62 15.07
CA GLU A 162 7.49 5.61 15.68
C GLU A 162 8.24 6.39 16.75
N PRO A 163 7.82 7.63 17.08
CA PRO A 163 8.41 8.34 18.21
C PRO A 163 8.02 7.65 19.51
N GLY A 164 9.00 7.47 20.41
CA GLY A 164 8.76 6.98 21.76
C GLY A 164 8.17 8.06 22.68
N GLY A 165 7.77 7.67 23.88
CA GLY A 165 7.36 8.60 24.93
C GLY A 165 5.88 8.96 24.97
N SER A 166 5.02 8.09 24.48
CA SER A 166 3.58 8.22 24.72
C SER A 166 3.24 7.92 26.19
N ILE A 167 2.24 8.64 26.72
CA ILE A 167 1.72 8.39 28.09
C ILE A 167 1.08 7.01 28.22
N ARG A 168 0.91 6.28 27.13
CA ARG A 168 0.28 4.96 27.07
C ARG A 168 1.20 3.87 26.52
N ASP A 169 2.51 4.08 26.58
CA ASP A 169 3.51 3.07 26.26
C ASP A 169 3.43 1.86 27.21
#